data_1e2251289020772549c4cabbf37961ab
#
_entry.id   1e2251289020772549c4cabbf37961ab
#
_cell.length_a   1.000
_cell.length_b   1.000
_cell.length_c   1.000
_cell.angle_alpha   90.00
_cell.angle_beta   90.00
_cell.angle_gamma   90.00
#
_symmetry.space_group_name_H-M   'P 1'
#
loop_
_entity.id
_entity.type
_entity.pdbx_description
1 polymer ?
#
loop_
_entity_poly.entity_id
_entity_poly.type
_entity_poly.pdbx_seq_one_letter_code
_entity_poly.pdbx_strand_id
1 'polypeptide(L)' 'SRDTTRGKTVMELVTADRPGLLSKIGRAFIAEGIDIETAKIVTIGERAEDIFYIAKEDGRPLSDADKDRLQATLLEKLGR' A
#
# COMPACT_ATOMS: atom_id res chain seq x y z
N SER A 1 8.34 8.30 12.92
CA SER A 1 9.47 7.87 13.70
C SER A 1 10.05 6.59 13.13
N ARG A 2 11.35 6.45 13.23
CA ARG A 2 12.01 5.25 12.75
C ARG A 2 11.55 4.01 13.49
N ASP A 3 11.23 4.16 14.75
CA ASP A 3 10.86 3.01 15.56
C ASP A 3 9.57 2.38 15.09
N THR A 4 8.62 3.19 14.63
CA THR A 4 7.35 2.68 14.15
C THR A 4 7.47 2.03 12.79
N THR A 5 8.60 2.23 12.09
CA THR A 5 8.78 1.71 10.74
C THR A 5 9.89 0.68 10.64
N ARG A 6 10.48 0.30 11.79
CA ARG A 6 11.58 -0.65 11.77
C ARG A 6 11.13 -1.96 11.12
N GLY A 7 11.89 -2.41 10.11
CA GLY A 7 11.57 -3.62 9.39
C GLY A 7 10.36 -3.54 8.52
N LYS A 8 9.79 -2.34 8.35
CA LYS A 8 8.59 -2.16 7.57
C LYS A 8 8.76 -1.01 6.59
N THR A 9 7.98 -1.06 5.56
CA THR A 9 7.94 0.00 4.56
C THR A 9 6.66 0.78 4.75
N VAL A 10 6.77 2.09 4.71
CA VAL A 10 5.60 2.96 4.79
C VAL A 10 5.23 3.38 3.37
N MET A 11 3.98 3.15 3.00
CA MET A 11 3.49 3.55 1.70
C MET A 11 2.32 4.49 1.89
N GLU A 12 2.37 5.63 1.20
CA GLU A 12 1.28 6.58 1.21
C GLU A 12 0.62 6.58 -0.16
N LEU A 13 -0.70 6.49 -0.17
CA LEU A 13 -1.46 6.47 -1.40
C LEU A 13 -2.55 7.52 -1.32
N VAL A 14 -2.52 8.46 -2.25
CA VAL A 14 -3.53 9.51 -2.36
C VAL A 14 -4.27 9.29 -3.68
N THR A 15 -5.57 9.09 -3.60
CA THR A 15 -6.35 8.80 -4.80
C THR A 15 -7.79 9.21 -4.58
N ALA A 16 -8.57 9.23 -5.68
CA ALA A 16 -9.99 9.49 -5.57
C ALA A 16 -10.65 8.34 -4.81
N ASP A 17 -11.56 8.69 -3.90
CA ASP A 17 -12.29 7.70 -3.14
C ASP A 17 -13.37 7.10 -4.05
N ARG A 18 -13.24 5.81 -4.34
CA ARG A 18 -14.15 5.12 -5.25
C ARG A 18 -14.58 3.79 -4.66
N PRO A 19 -15.77 3.30 -5.03
CA PRO A 19 -16.20 1.98 -4.57
C PRO A 19 -15.18 0.91 -4.95
N GLY A 20 -14.91 0.02 -4.03
CA GLY A 20 -13.99 -1.08 -4.27
C GLY A 20 -12.53 -0.72 -4.21
N LEU A 21 -12.19 0.51 -3.83
CA LEU A 21 -10.81 0.96 -3.79
C LEU A 21 -9.95 0.08 -2.89
N LEU A 22 -10.38 -0.15 -1.67
CA LEU A 22 -9.60 -0.94 -0.72
C LEU A 22 -9.45 -2.39 -1.18
N SER A 23 -10.46 -2.92 -1.83
CA SER A 23 -10.38 -4.27 -2.36
C SER A 23 -9.30 -4.37 -3.43
N LYS A 24 -9.22 -3.38 -4.31
CA LYS A 24 -8.20 -3.36 -5.35
C LYS A 24 -6.80 -3.22 -4.76
N ILE A 25 -6.67 -2.37 -3.76
CA ILE A 25 -5.39 -2.19 -3.09
C ILE A 25 -4.96 -3.49 -2.43
N GLY A 26 -5.87 -4.15 -1.73
CA GLY A 26 -5.57 -5.41 -1.07
C GLY A 26 -5.14 -6.48 -2.06
N ARG A 27 -5.80 -6.56 -3.20
CA ARG A 27 -5.43 -7.53 -4.23
C ARG A 27 -4.04 -7.27 -4.78
N ALA A 28 -3.68 -5.99 -4.93
CA ALA A 28 -2.35 -5.65 -5.40
C ALA A 28 -1.29 -6.13 -4.42
N PHE A 29 -1.51 -5.92 -3.13
CA PHE A 29 -0.57 -6.37 -2.12
C PHE A 29 -0.43 -7.88 -2.11
N ILE A 30 -1.56 -8.59 -2.19
CA ILE A 30 -1.52 -10.05 -2.23
C ILE A 30 -0.77 -10.52 -3.46
N ALA A 31 -1.02 -9.91 -4.61
CA ALA A 31 -0.38 -10.32 -5.85
C ALA A 31 1.14 -10.16 -5.78
N GLU A 32 1.61 -9.20 -5.01
CA GLU A 32 3.05 -8.94 -4.89
C GLU A 32 3.65 -9.61 -3.66
N GLY A 33 2.90 -10.43 -2.94
CA GLY A 33 3.43 -11.14 -1.78
C GLY A 33 3.76 -10.22 -0.62
N ILE A 34 2.91 -9.23 -0.39
CA ILE A 34 3.16 -8.20 0.61
C ILE A 34 2.09 -8.26 1.68
N ASP A 35 2.52 -8.19 2.94
CA ASP A 35 1.63 -8.16 4.09
C ASP A 35 1.40 -6.73 4.52
N ILE A 36 0.16 -6.42 4.86
CA ILE A 36 -0.19 -5.15 5.47
C ILE A 36 -0.18 -5.34 6.98
N GLU A 37 0.72 -4.63 7.64
CA GLU A 37 0.80 -4.68 9.11
C GLU A 37 -0.22 -3.75 9.74
N THR A 38 -0.33 -2.56 9.18
CA THR A 38 -1.25 -1.55 9.70
C THR A 38 -1.69 -0.68 8.54
N ALA A 39 -2.93 -0.25 8.55
CA ALA A 39 -3.44 0.67 7.56
C ALA A 39 -4.18 1.81 8.27
N LYS A 40 -3.93 3.03 7.84
CA LYS A 40 -4.64 4.19 8.32
C LYS A 40 -5.35 4.80 7.12
N ILE A 41 -6.67 4.86 7.17
CA ILE A 41 -7.49 5.30 6.06
C ILE A 41 -8.15 6.61 6.46
N VAL A 42 -7.94 7.65 5.66
CA VAL A 42 -8.55 8.95 5.90
C VAL A 42 -9.22 9.41 4.62
N THR A 43 -10.50 9.76 4.71
CA THR A 43 -11.24 10.28 3.57
C THR A 43 -11.45 11.77 3.80
N ILE A 44 -11.05 12.59 2.82
CA ILE A 44 -11.20 14.03 2.86
C ILE A 44 -11.93 14.44 1.59
N GLY A 45 -13.22 14.77 1.72
CA GLY A 45 -14.05 15.05 0.56
C GLY A 45 -14.14 13.83 -0.33
N GLU A 46 -13.72 13.97 -1.58
CA GLU A 46 -13.75 12.88 -2.55
C GLU A 46 -12.39 12.21 -2.70
N ARG A 47 -11.48 12.48 -1.78
CA ARG A 47 -10.13 11.97 -1.84
C ARG A 47 -9.86 11.04 -0.66
N ALA A 48 -9.18 9.96 -0.93
CA ALA A 48 -8.73 9.04 0.10
C ALA A 48 -7.22 9.20 0.26
N GLU A 49 -6.77 9.38 1.51
CA GLU A 49 -5.35 9.45 1.85
C GLU A 49 -5.07 8.28 2.76
N ASP A 50 -4.41 7.28 2.23
CA ASP A 50 -4.19 6.03 2.93
C ASP A 50 -2.71 5.86 3.22
N ILE A 51 -2.41 5.43 4.44
CA ILE A 51 -1.04 5.15 4.84
C ILE A 51 -0.98 3.69 5.24
N PHE A 52 -0.08 2.95 4.62
CA PHE A 52 0.09 1.52 4.87
C PHE A 52 1.47 1.25 5.41
N TYR A 53 1.53 0.45 6.46
CA TYR A 53 2.79 -0.08 6.97
C TYR A 53 2.86 -1.52 6.50
N ILE A 54 3.81 -1.80 5.61
CA ILE A 54 3.84 -3.06 4.87
C ILE A 54 5.22 -3.71 4.99
N ALA A 55 5.23 -5.01 4.74
CA ALA A 55 6.46 -5.80 4.74
C ALA A 55 6.27 -6.97 3.79
N LYS A 56 7.38 -7.62 3.43
CA LYS A 56 7.30 -8.87 2.68
C LYS A 56 6.73 -9.96 3.59
N GLU A 57 6.26 -11.03 2.98
CA GLU A 57 5.65 -12.11 3.75
C GLU A 57 6.62 -12.72 4.76
N ASP A 58 7.92 -12.64 4.50
CA ASP A 58 8.91 -13.15 5.44
C ASP A 58 9.30 -12.11 6.51
N GLY A 59 8.61 -10.98 6.55
CA GLY A 59 8.84 -9.95 7.55
C GLY A 59 9.91 -8.94 7.18
N ARG A 60 10.57 -9.09 6.05
CA ARG A 60 11.62 -8.16 5.65
C ARG A 60 11.02 -6.92 5.01
N PRO A 61 11.73 -5.80 5.08
CA PRO A 61 11.27 -4.60 4.37
C PRO A 61 11.36 -4.83 2.85
N LEU A 62 10.60 -4.04 2.12
CA LEU A 62 10.61 -4.13 0.68
C LEU A 62 11.91 -3.57 0.12
N SER A 63 12.47 -4.27 -0.88
CA SER A 63 13.59 -3.73 -1.64
C SER A 63 13.07 -2.66 -2.60
N ASP A 64 13.99 -1.92 -3.22
CA ASP A 64 13.59 -0.93 -4.22
C ASP A 64 12.87 -1.60 -5.38
N ALA A 65 13.32 -2.78 -5.79
CA ALA A 65 12.65 -3.52 -6.86
C ALA A 65 11.24 -3.92 -6.44
N ASP A 66 11.06 -4.34 -5.19
CA ASP A 66 9.74 -4.68 -4.68
C ASP A 66 8.82 -3.47 -4.72
N LYS A 67 9.34 -2.31 -4.31
CA LYS A 67 8.55 -1.08 -4.31
C LYS A 67 8.13 -0.70 -5.73
N ASP A 68 9.05 -0.82 -6.68
CA ASP A 68 8.76 -0.49 -8.07
C ASP A 68 7.67 -1.39 -8.63
N ARG A 69 7.74 -2.69 -8.34
CA ARG A 69 6.73 -3.63 -8.82
C ARG A 69 5.38 -3.35 -8.18
N LEU A 70 5.37 -3.06 -6.89
CA LEU A 70 4.12 -2.75 -6.20
C LEU A 70 3.50 -1.48 -6.79
N GLN A 71 4.32 -0.46 -7.02
CA GLN A 71 3.82 0.78 -7.60
C GLN A 71 3.21 0.53 -8.98
N ALA A 72 3.89 -0.26 -9.80
CA ALA A 72 3.39 -0.57 -11.14
C ALA A 72 2.06 -1.31 -11.07
N THR A 73 1.96 -2.27 -10.16
CA THR A 73 0.73 -3.04 -10.00
C THR A 73 -0.41 -2.16 -9.52
N LEU A 74 -0.13 -1.27 -8.57
CA LEU A 74 -1.16 -0.34 -8.09
C LEU A 74 -1.63 0.60 -9.19
N LEU A 75 -0.69 1.14 -9.96
CA LEU A 75 -1.06 2.04 -11.06
C LEU A 75 -1.93 1.31 -12.08
N GLU A 76 -1.60 0.08 -12.37
CA GLU A 76 -2.39 -0.70 -13.32
C GLU A 76 -3.80 -0.95 -12.80
N LYS A 77 -3.92 -1.35 -11.54
CA LYS A 77 -5.22 -1.70 -10.97
C LYS A 77 -6.06 -0.49 -10.64
N LEU A 78 -5.45 0.60 -10.20
CA LEU A 78 -6.18 1.78 -9.76
C LEU A 78 -6.35 2.82 -10.86
N GLY A 79 -5.54 2.74 -11.88
CA GLY A 79 -5.61 3.69 -12.99
C GLY A 79 -6.77 3.43 -13.94
N ARG A 80 -7.55 2.40 -13.69
CA ARG A 80 -8.62 2.00 -14.61
C ARG A 80 -10.00 2.44 -14.13
#